data_aa2e47832eaaf35d5c4182715f9ec2f8
#
_entry.id   aa2e47832eaaf35d5c4182715f9ec2f8
#
_cell.length_a   1.000
_cell.length_b   1.000
_cell.length_c   1.000
_cell.angle_alpha   90.00
_cell.angle_beta   90.00
_cell.angle_gamma   90.00
#
_symmetry.space_group_name_H-M   'P 1'
#
loop_
_entity.id
_entity.type
_entity.pdbx_description
1 polymer ?
#
loop_
_entity_poly.entity_id
_entity_poly.type
_entity_poly.pdbx_seq_one_letter_code
_entity_poly.pdbx_strand_id
1 'polypeptide(L)'
;MKIKSVLMMLSAAVFMMACDKDENGSKTVDFAGSYNGYTLASCNYFQNMISADETVVLTKNTDGTASVSFTSATWGEFTVTDAQASVSGDLCTLSGSGQTQMGMNGNTSTYDCTFTAEIRSQDDARMEFRIPAVMGGMTLTFQTGGAPADLLLAGTYEGYTDADCSYFQDRYTDGERVKLTANGDGSVKVVFESASWGTFTVESATVTREGGEYLFTGSGSVAMGMGDSTSNYDFTLSGRTNAAKDDFSIAFNVPAVMGGLTVTLLPGTAPTTEE
;
A
#
# COMPACT_ATOMS: atom_id res chain seq x y z
N MET A 1 41.35 -16.56 -7.17
CA MET A 1 40.78 -15.25 -7.52
C MET A 1 40.01 -14.74 -6.31
N LYS A 2 40.53 -13.75 -5.58
CA LYS A 2 39.98 -13.29 -4.31
C LYS A 2 38.97 -12.18 -4.56
N ILE A 3 37.68 -12.43 -4.26
CA ILE A 3 36.62 -11.42 -4.30
C ILE A 3 36.72 -10.60 -3.02
N LYS A 4 37.04 -9.32 -3.15
CA LYS A 4 37.05 -8.36 -2.04
C LYS A 4 35.62 -7.86 -1.85
N SER A 5 35.02 -8.24 -0.72
CA SER A 5 33.76 -7.63 -0.24
C SER A 5 34.03 -6.19 0.14
N VAL A 6 33.40 -5.26 -0.55
CA VAL A 6 33.32 -3.85 -0.14
C VAL A 6 32.17 -3.73 0.83
N LEU A 7 32.51 -3.63 2.11
CA LEU A 7 31.56 -3.32 3.19
C LEU A 7 31.30 -1.80 3.16
N MET A 8 30.17 -1.40 2.61
CA MET A 8 29.72 0.00 2.62
C MET A 8 29.12 0.27 4.01
N MET A 9 29.91 0.93 4.87
CA MET A 9 29.44 1.43 6.16
C MET A 9 28.51 2.63 5.89
N LEU A 10 27.23 2.44 6.06
CA LEU A 10 26.24 3.50 6.16
C LEU A 10 26.39 4.16 7.53
N SER A 11 27.12 5.29 7.59
CA SER A 11 27.21 6.10 8.80
C SER A 11 25.88 6.83 9.01
N ALA A 12 25.06 6.33 9.95
CA ALA A 12 23.92 7.08 10.48
C ALA A 12 24.48 8.31 11.24
N ALA A 13 24.44 9.45 10.60
CA ALA A 13 24.66 10.73 11.27
C ALA A 13 23.42 11.03 12.13
N VAL A 14 23.52 10.79 13.43
CA VAL A 14 22.55 11.29 14.40
C VAL A 14 22.73 12.80 14.48
N PHE A 15 21.90 13.55 13.77
CA PHE A 15 21.79 14.99 13.97
C PHE A 15 21.03 15.25 15.27
N MET A 16 21.74 15.73 16.30
CA MET A 16 21.11 16.28 17.49
C MET A 16 20.38 17.57 17.08
N MET A 17 19.06 17.57 17.24
CA MET A 17 18.23 18.77 17.10
C MET A 17 18.67 19.81 18.13
N ALA A 18 19.32 20.87 17.68
CA ALA A 18 19.43 22.12 18.44
C ALA A 18 18.13 22.90 18.20
N CYS A 19 17.28 22.95 19.21
CA CYS A 19 16.17 23.91 19.24
C CYS A 19 16.78 25.32 19.42
N ASP A 20 16.91 26.08 18.35
CA ASP A 20 17.10 27.53 18.43
C ASP A 20 15.77 28.16 18.86
N LYS A 21 15.76 28.77 20.04
CA LYS A 21 14.67 29.62 20.52
C LYS A 21 14.95 31.03 20.07
N ASP A 22 14.18 31.54 19.13
CA ASP A 22 14.10 32.96 18.89
C ASP A 22 13.55 33.67 20.14
N GLU A 23 14.04 34.86 20.44
CA GLU A 23 13.74 35.66 21.64
C GLU A 23 12.24 35.96 21.83
N ASN A 24 11.36 35.59 20.92
CA ASN A 24 9.91 35.76 20.95
C ASN A 24 9.10 34.49 21.30
N GLY A 25 9.74 33.39 21.67
CA GLY A 25 9.05 32.19 22.15
C GLY A 25 8.25 31.41 21.10
N SER A 26 8.33 31.77 19.83
CA SER A 26 7.72 31.02 18.71
C SER A 26 8.63 29.83 18.38
N LYS A 27 8.13 28.62 18.51
CA LYS A 27 8.82 27.43 18.00
C LYS A 27 8.81 27.52 16.49
N THR A 28 9.99 27.71 15.88
CA THR A 28 10.13 27.52 14.43
C THR A 28 10.17 26.05 14.12
N VAL A 29 9.35 25.60 13.18
CA VAL A 29 9.41 24.23 12.66
C VAL A 29 10.67 24.12 11.83
N ASP A 30 11.62 23.27 12.25
CA ASP A 30 12.74 22.90 11.39
C ASP A 30 12.27 21.82 10.42
N PHE A 31 12.21 22.18 9.14
CA PHE A 31 11.77 21.27 8.08
C PHE A 31 12.92 20.43 7.48
N ALA A 32 14.18 20.73 7.81
CA ALA A 32 15.29 19.96 7.28
C ALA A 32 15.38 18.58 7.93
N GLY A 33 15.57 17.55 7.13
CA GLY A 33 15.69 16.18 7.62
C GLY A 33 15.24 15.11 6.64
N SER A 34 15.26 13.87 7.11
CA SER A 34 14.76 12.71 6.39
C SER A 34 13.40 12.31 6.93
N TYR A 35 12.44 12.20 6.04
CA TYR A 35 11.05 11.82 6.32
C TYR A 35 10.84 10.40 5.81
N ASN A 36 10.48 9.48 6.70
CA ASN A 36 10.18 8.11 6.34
C ASN A 36 8.67 7.90 6.31
N GLY A 37 8.19 7.21 5.29
CA GLY A 37 6.76 7.07 5.11
C GLY A 37 6.39 6.18 3.93
N TYR A 38 5.29 6.53 3.29
CA TYR A 38 4.76 5.85 2.12
C TYR A 38 4.24 6.86 1.10
N THR A 39 4.07 6.41 -0.13
CA THR A 39 3.49 7.22 -1.20
C THR A 39 2.19 6.63 -1.71
N LEU A 40 1.29 7.51 -2.14
CA LEU A 40 0.07 7.20 -2.88
C LEU A 40 0.12 7.94 -4.21
N ALA A 41 0.07 7.20 -5.30
CA ALA A 41 0.01 7.76 -6.64
C ALA A 41 -1.38 7.59 -7.25
N SER A 42 -1.84 8.63 -7.94
CA SER A 42 -3.10 8.63 -8.67
C SER A 42 -2.95 9.32 -10.02
N CYS A 43 -3.60 8.79 -11.05
CA CYS A 43 -3.65 9.36 -12.40
C CYS A 43 -4.96 8.91 -13.10
N ASN A 44 -5.07 9.15 -14.40
CA ASN A 44 -6.26 8.72 -15.15
C ASN A 44 -6.42 7.20 -15.27
N TYR A 45 -5.36 6.41 -15.01
CA TYR A 45 -5.36 4.96 -15.19
C TYR A 45 -5.46 4.16 -13.88
N PHE A 46 -5.08 4.77 -12.76
CA PHE A 46 -5.16 4.13 -11.44
C PHE A 46 -5.35 5.18 -10.34
N GLN A 47 -5.86 4.72 -9.18
CA GLN A 47 -6.08 5.55 -7.99
C GLN A 47 -5.43 4.89 -6.78
N ASN A 48 -4.77 5.71 -5.94
CA ASN A 48 -4.20 5.30 -4.66
C ASN A 48 -3.23 4.10 -4.74
N MET A 49 -2.45 4.03 -5.83
CA MET A 49 -1.39 3.02 -5.93
C MET A 49 -0.32 3.32 -4.88
N ILE A 50 -0.13 2.40 -3.96
CA ILE A 50 0.73 2.58 -2.79
C ILE A 50 2.15 2.06 -3.04
N SER A 51 3.14 2.77 -2.48
CA SER A 51 4.51 2.27 -2.27
C SER A 51 4.92 2.55 -0.83
N ALA A 52 5.35 1.53 -0.11
CA ALA A 52 5.77 1.62 1.29
C ALA A 52 7.28 1.85 1.41
N ASP A 53 7.70 2.17 2.64
CA ASP A 53 9.12 2.32 3.01
C ASP A 53 9.89 3.35 2.16
N GLU A 54 9.21 4.43 1.84
CA GLU A 54 9.75 5.55 1.07
C GLU A 54 10.43 6.58 1.97
N THR A 55 11.43 7.29 1.43
CA THR A 55 12.14 8.34 2.17
C THR A 55 12.29 9.60 1.31
N VAL A 56 11.81 10.74 1.85
CA VAL A 56 12.01 12.07 1.28
C VAL A 56 13.02 12.83 2.13
N VAL A 57 14.01 13.47 1.50
CA VAL A 57 15.01 14.29 2.18
C VAL A 57 14.79 15.76 1.85
N LEU A 58 14.69 16.59 2.89
CA LEU A 58 14.62 18.04 2.79
C LEU A 58 15.90 18.66 3.35
N THR A 59 16.47 19.61 2.61
CA THR A 59 17.66 20.36 3.02
C THR A 59 17.35 21.84 2.99
N LYS A 60 17.71 22.57 4.05
CA LYS A 60 17.57 24.02 4.12
C LYS A 60 18.75 24.67 3.38
N ASN A 61 18.45 25.51 2.40
CA ASN A 61 19.45 26.27 1.66
C ASN A 61 19.88 27.51 2.44
N THR A 62 21.04 28.10 2.08
CA THR A 62 21.58 29.29 2.73
C THR A 62 20.76 30.56 2.54
N ASP A 63 19.90 30.58 1.51
CA ASP A 63 18.95 31.66 1.20
C ASP A 63 17.59 31.48 1.88
N GLY A 64 17.43 30.43 2.68
CA GLY A 64 16.19 30.11 3.39
C GLY A 64 15.18 29.30 2.60
N THR A 65 15.46 28.95 1.33
CA THR A 65 14.65 27.99 0.55
C THR A 65 14.94 26.55 0.96
N ALA A 66 14.21 25.59 0.41
CA ALA A 66 14.40 24.18 0.62
C ALA A 66 14.80 23.47 -0.68
N SER A 67 15.75 22.55 -0.56
CA SER A 67 15.95 21.50 -1.58
C SER A 67 15.27 20.22 -1.17
N VAL A 68 14.60 19.56 -2.13
CA VAL A 68 13.89 18.31 -1.96
C VAL A 68 14.54 17.25 -2.81
N SER A 69 14.84 16.10 -2.23
CA SER A 69 15.31 14.91 -2.94
C SER A 69 14.47 13.71 -2.52
N PHE A 70 13.93 13.03 -3.50
CA PHE A 70 13.16 11.80 -3.31
C PHE A 70 13.54 10.80 -4.39
N THR A 71 13.98 9.61 -3.97
CA THR A 71 14.31 8.50 -4.87
C THR A 71 13.48 7.29 -4.48
N SER A 72 12.68 6.80 -5.40
CA SER A 72 11.81 5.65 -5.24
C SER A 72 12.09 4.60 -6.32
N ALA A 73 12.14 3.35 -5.93
CA ALA A 73 12.22 2.23 -6.87
C ALA A 73 10.97 2.13 -7.76
N THR A 74 9.83 2.59 -7.26
CA THR A 74 8.53 2.55 -7.95
C THR A 74 8.32 3.79 -8.83
N TRP A 75 8.67 4.99 -8.34
CA TRP A 75 8.28 6.26 -8.96
C TRP A 75 9.42 7.01 -9.63
N GLY A 76 10.68 6.59 -9.44
CA GLY A 76 11.86 7.25 -9.99
C GLY A 76 12.43 8.33 -9.07
N GLU A 77 13.10 9.32 -9.65
CA GLU A 77 13.84 10.36 -8.92
C GLU A 77 13.15 11.71 -9.06
N PHE A 78 13.03 12.45 -7.95
CA PHE A 78 12.43 13.78 -7.88
C PHE A 78 13.40 14.75 -7.24
N THR A 79 13.58 15.91 -7.86
CA THR A 79 14.47 16.98 -7.36
C THR A 79 13.78 18.32 -7.49
N VAL A 80 13.74 19.07 -6.37
CA VAL A 80 13.32 20.47 -6.31
C VAL A 80 14.42 21.25 -5.59
N THR A 81 14.96 22.31 -6.18
CA THR A 81 16.15 23.00 -5.64
C THR A 81 15.83 24.23 -4.80
N ASP A 82 14.71 24.92 -5.09
CA ASP A 82 14.41 26.26 -4.55
C ASP A 82 12.97 26.38 -4.05
N ALA A 83 12.48 25.36 -3.30
CA ALA A 83 11.14 25.39 -2.73
C ALA A 83 11.06 26.51 -1.69
N GLN A 84 10.06 27.41 -1.84
CA GLN A 84 9.82 28.51 -0.93
C GLN A 84 9.21 27.99 0.37
N ALA A 85 9.76 28.41 1.50
CA ALA A 85 9.31 28.04 2.81
C ALA A 85 8.50 29.17 3.48
N SER A 86 7.38 28.82 4.09
CA SER A 86 6.57 29.73 4.92
C SER A 86 6.19 29.03 6.22
N VAL A 87 6.40 29.68 7.35
CA VAL A 87 6.10 29.14 8.67
C VAL A 87 4.98 29.96 9.32
N SER A 88 3.93 29.29 9.80
CA SER A 88 2.83 29.89 10.51
C SER A 88 2.47 29.02 11.73
N GLY A 89 2.86 29.48 12.91
CA GLY A 89 2.73 28.69 14.15
C GLY A 89 3.59 27.44 14.13
N ASP A 90 2.95 26.28 14.24
CA ASP A 90 3.56 24.95 14.20
C ASP A 90 3.56 24.29 12.80
N LEU A 91 3.10 25.01 11.78
CA LEU A 91 3.03 24.53 10.40
C LEU A 91 4.08 25.21 9.53
N CYS A 92 4.94 24.43 8.91
CA CYS A 92 5.78 24.83 7.80
C CYS A 92 5.16 24.36 6.48
N THR A 93 4.99 25.26 5.53
CA THR A 93 4.56 24.94 4.17
C THR A 93 5.72 25.18 3.20
N LEU A 94 5.90 24.24 2.27
CA LEU A 94 6.86 24.39 1.18
C LEU A 94 6.12 24.37 -0.16
N SER A 95 6.62 25.16 -1.13
CA SER A 95 6.10 25.11 -2.50
C SER A 95 7.22 25.44 -3.50
N GLY A 96 7.24 24.70 -4.61
CA GLY A 96 8.27 24.88 -5.64
C GLY A 96 7.97 24.12 -6.92
N SER A 97 8.88 24.25 -7.87
CA SER A 97 8.88 23.46 -9.10
C SER A 97 10.21 22.74 -9.22
N GLY A 98 10.17 21.59 -9.86
CA GLY A 98 11.35 20.74 -10.02
C GLY A 98 11.20 19.79 -11.19
N GLN A 99 12.02 18.78 -11.19
CA GLN A 99 12.01 17.75 -12.22
C GLN A 99 11.95 16.35 -11.59
N THR A 100 11.36 15.43 -12.34
CA THR A 100 11.39 14.01 -12.02
C THR A 100 11.91 13.20 -13.19
N GLN A 101 12.68 12.17 -12.90
CA GLN A 101 13.11 11.17 -13.88
C GLN A 101 12.28 9.90 -13.65
N MET A 102 11.39 9.61 -14.57
CA MET A 102 10.50 8.45 -14.51
C MET A 102 10.59 7.62 -15.79
N GLY A 103 10.40 6.32 -15.67
CA GLY A 103 10.38 5.46 -16.83
C GLY A 103 10.13 4.00 -16.51
N MET A 104 10.03 3.19 -17.56
CA MET A 104 9.84 1.74 -17.47
C MET A 104 10.86 1.03 -18.36
N ASN A 105 11.27 -0.18 -17.95
CA ASN A 105 12.15 -1.06 -18.72
C ASN A 105 13.51 -0.44 -19.10
N GLY A 106 14.10 0.38 -18.19
CA GLY A 106 15.40 1.02 -18.41
C GLY A 106 15.36 2.29 -19.27
N ASN A 107 14.20 2.67 -19.80
CA ASN A 107 14.00 3.95 -20.50
C ASN A 107 13.46 4.98 -19.53
N THR A 108 14.25 5.99 -19.20
CA THR A 108 13.82 7.11 -18.35
C THR A 108 13.65 8.38 -19.19
N SER A 109 12.67 9.19 -18.80
CA SER A 109 12.43 10.52 -19.34
C SER A 109 12.32 11.51 -18.20
N THR A 110 12.72 12.75 -18.46
CA THR A 110 12.62 13.84 -17.50
C THR A 110 11.32 14.59 -17.73
N TYR A 111 10.60 14.88 -16.65
CA TYR A 111 9.36 15.63 -16.66
C TYR A 111 9.43 16.76 -15.63
N ASP A 112 8.78 17.87 -15.92
CA ASP A 112 8.58 18.94 -14.94
C ASP A 112 7.53 18.51 -13.93
N CYS A 113 7.76 18.87 -12.66
CA CYS A 113 6.80 18.65 -11.58
C CYS A 113 6.64 19.91 -10.72
N THR A 114 5.51 20.03 -10.05
CA THR A 114 5.31 20.98 -8.95
C THR A 114 5.33 20.22 -7.65
N PHE A 115 5.81 20.88 -6.60
CA PHE A 115 5.94 20.33 -5.25
C PHE A 115 5.24 21.23 -4.24
N THR A 116 4.50 20.64 -3.32
CA THR A 116 3.99 21.29 -2.11
C THR A 116 4.18 20.38 -0.91
N ALA A 117 4.37 20.96 0.28
CA ALA A 117 4.45 20.22 1.53
C ALA A 117 3.80 20.97 2.68
N GLU A 118 3.24 20.21 3.61
CA GLU A 118 2.76 20.63 4.93
C GLU A 118 3.51 19.81 5.98
N ILE A 119 4.23 20.47 6.88
CA ILE A 119 5.14 19.83 7.84
C ILE A 119 4.88 20.43 9.21
N ARG A 120 4.52 19.58 10.19
CA ARG A 120 4.44 19.95 11.62
C ARG A 120 5.58 19.34 12.42
N SER A 121 6.04 18.16 12.00
CA SER A 121 7.18 17.47 12.59
C SER A 121 7.74 16.47 11.58
N GLN A 122 8.81 15.77 11.92
CA GLN A 122 9.33 14.67 11.08
C GLN A 122 8.36 13.47 11.00
N ASP A 123 7.48 13.32 11.99
CA ASP A 123 6.47 12.26 12.03
C ASP A 123 5.08 12.73 11.56
N ASP A 124 4.92 14.02 11.28
CA ASP A 124 3.67 14.62 10.78
C ASP A 124 3.98 15.55 9.61
N ALA A 125 4.14 14.95 8.44
CA ALA A 125 4.38 15.63 7.18
C ALA A 125 3.60 14.99 6.04
N ARG A 126 3.09 15.85 5.15
CA ARG A 126 2.48 15.49 3.89
C ARG A 126 3.12 16.27 2.76
N MET A 127 3.54 15.59 1.71
CA MET A 127 4.20 16.19 0.55
C MET A 127 3.51 15.71 -0.73
N GLU A 128 3.37 16.58 -1.70
CA GLU A 128 2.71 16.29 -2.95
C GLU A 128 3.55 16.73 -4.15
N PHE A 129 3.74 15.80 -5.09
CA PHE A 129 4.35 16.06 -6.39
C PHE A 129 3.28 15.91 -7.48
N ARG A 130 3.10 16.90 -8.32
CA ARG A 130 2.21 16.85 -9.48
C ARG A 130 3.01 16.85 -10.77
N ILE A 131 2.76 15.87 -11.62
CA ILE A 131 3.47 15.66 -12.89
C ILE A 131 2.40 15.68 -14.02
N PRO A 132 2.09 16.85 -14.57
CA PRO A 132 1.00 16.97 -15.54
C PRO A 132 1.19 16.18 -16.84
N ALA A 133 2.44 15.98 -17.26
CA ALA A 133 2.78 15.31 -18.51
C ALA A 133 2.75 13.76 -18.43
N VAL A 134 2.63 13.18 -17.22
CA VAL A 134 2.65 11.73 -17.03
C VAL A 134 1.24 11.18 -16.88
N MET A 135 0.86 10.19 -17.69
CA MET A 135 -0.40 9.42 -17.59
C MET A 135 -1.67 10.30 -17.49
N GLY A 136 -1.70 11.44 -18.20
CA GLY A 136 -2.83 12.37 -18.17
C GLY A 136 -2.95 13.22 -16.91
N GLY A 137 -1.83 13.39 -16.20
CA GLY A 137 -1.71 14.12 -14.95
C GLY A 137 -1.59 13.15 -13.75
N MET A 138 -0.37 12.94 -13.28
CA MET A 138 -0.09 12.12 -12.11
C MET A 138 0.10 12.99 -10.88
N THR A 139 -0.52 12.61 -9.78
CA THR A 139 -0.28 13.17 -8.45
C THR A 139 0.33 12.07 -7.57
N LEU A 140 1.46 12.36 -6.95
CA LEU A 140 2.13 11.51 -5.99
C LEU A 140 2.12 12.21 -4.64
N THR A 141 1.46 11.60 -3.66
CA THR A 141 1.40 12.10 -2.27
C THR A 141 2.26 11.23 -1.38
N PHE A 142 3.24 11.83 -0.72
CA PHE A 142 4.00 11.21 0.36
C PHE A 142 3.37 11.56 1.71
N GLN A 143 3.31 10.60 2.62
CA GLN A 143 2.89 10.77 4.01
C GLN A 143 3.87 10.07 4.94
N THR A 144 4.21 10.71 6.04
CA THR A 144 5.04 10.11 7.10
C THR A 144 4.29 9.00 7.84
N GLY A 145 5.06 8.06 8.40
CA GLY A 145 4.52 6.94 9.15
C GLY A 145 4.40 5.65 8.34
N GLY A 146 3.84 4.63 8.96
CA GLY A 146 3.64 3.33 8.32
C GLY A 146 2.50 3.35 7.30
N ALA A 147 2.69 2.65 6.18
CA ALA A 147 1.64 2.48 5.18
C ALA A 147 0.42 1.76 5.77
N PRO A 148 -0.81 2.26 5.53
CA PRO A 148 -2.03 1.62 6.02
C PRO A 148 -2.18 0.19 5.48
N ALA A 149 -2.50 -0.75 6.37
CA ALA A 149 -2.55 -2.17 6.04
C ALA A 149 -3.66 -2.51 5.02
N ASP A 150 -4.80 -1.84 5.10
CA ASP A 150 -5.90 -1.98 4.16
C ASP A 150 -5.50 -1.60 2.73
N LEU A 151 -4.74 -0.51 2.57
CA LEU A 151 -4.22 -0.08 1.27
C LEU A 151 -3.15 -1.06 0.73
N LEU A 152 -2.30 -1.60 1.61
CA LEU A 152 -1.31 -2.60 1.23
C LEU A 152 -1.96 -3.92 0.79
N LEU A 153 -3.08 -4.30 1.43
CA LEU A 153 -3.84 -5.52 1.09
C LEU A 153 -4.67 -5.38 -0.18
N ALA A 154 -5.12 -4.17 -0.52
CA ALA A 154 -5.98 -3.95 -1.68
C ALA A 154 -5.35 -4.52 -2.96
N GLY A 155 -6.16 -5.24 -3.75
CA GLY A 155 -5.70 -5.90 -4.96
C GLY A 155 -6.52 -7.14 -5.31
N THR A 156 -6.08 -7.85 -6.32
CA THR A 156 -6.66 -9.13 -6.75
C THR A 156 -5.71 -10.26 -6.41
N TYR A 157 -6.22 -11.29 -5.77
CA TYR A 157 -5.54 -12.52 -5.41
C TYR A 157 -6.04 -13.60 -6.36
N GLU A 158 -5.14 -14.18 -7.13
CA GLU A 158 -5.45 -15.17 -8.17
C GLU A 158 -4.81 -16.50 -7.85
N GLY A 159 -5.56 -17.59 -8.07
CA GLY A 159 -5.07 -18.94 -7.81
C GLY A 159 -6.12 -20.00 -8.07
N TYR A 160 -6.15 -20.99 -7.21
CA TYR A 160 -7.16 -22.04 -7.23
C TYR A 160 -7.89 -22.12 -5.90
N THR A 161 -9.10 -22.64 -5.91
CA THR A 161 -9.80 -22.98 -4.65
C THR A 161 -9.66 -24.45 -4.34
N ASP A 162 -9.46 -24.72 -3.06
CA ASP A 162 -9.61 -26.02 -2.41
C ASP A 162 -10.87 -26.00 -1.55
N ALA A 163 -11.79 -26.91 -1.80
CA ALA A 163 -13.06 -26.94 -1.11
C ALA A 163 -13.32 -28.29 -0.45
N ASP A 164 -13.66 -28.22 0.85
CA ASP A 164 -13.92 -29.34 1.72
C ASP A 164 -15.29 -29.25 2.37
N CYS A 165 -15.97 -30.40 2.53
CA CYS A 165 -17.16 -30.54 3.33
C CYS A 165 -17.32 -31.98 3.82
N SER A 166 -18.45 -32.30 4.49
CA SER A 166 -18.69 -33.68 4.94
C SER A 166 -18.90 -34.69 3.82
N TYR A 167 -19.08 -34.27 2.58
CA TYR A 167 -19.38 -35.15 1.45
C TYR A 167 -18.23 -35.30 0.45
N PHE A 168 -17.28 -34.37 0.45
CA PHE A 168 -16.08 -34.40 -0.38
C PHE A 168 -14.92 -33.65 0.29
N GLN A 169 -13.72 -33.97 -0.11
CA GLN A 169 -12.48 -33.27 0.24
C GLN A 169 -11.65 -33.04 -1.03
N ASP A 170 -10.72 -32.09 -0.95
CA ASP A 170 -9.77 -31.80 -2.02
C ASP A 170 -10.45 -31.52 -3.37
N ARG A 171 -11.56 -30.77 -3.35
CA ARG A 171 -12.25 -30.37 -4.58
C ARG A 171 -11.68 -29.06 -5.10
N TYR A 172 -10.84 -29.17 -6.12
CA TYR A 172 -10.12 -28.06 -6.70
C TYR A 172 -10.88 -27.37 -7.83
N THR A 173 -10.70 -26.03 -7.94
CA THR A 173 -11.17 -25.23 -9.09
C THR A 173 -10.10 -24.20 -9.41
N ASP A 174 -9.54 -24.27 -10.62
CA ASP A 174 -8.50 -23.33 -11.09
C ASP A 174 -9.07 -22.00 -11.59
N GLY A 175 -8.19 -20.98 -11.65
CA GLY A 175 -8.49 -19.68 -12.24
C GLY A 175 -9.44 -18.81 -11.41
N GLU A 176 -9.54 -19.11 -10.12
CA GLU A 176 -10.36 -18.38 -9.19
C GLU A 176 -9.64 -17.12 -8.69
N ARG A 177 -10.43 -16.14 -8.27
CA ARG A 177 -9.89 -14.87 -7.80
C ARG A 177 -10.73 -14.20 -6.73
N VAL A 178 -10.06 -13.60 -5.76
CA VAL A 178 -10.67 -12.78 -4.71
C VAL A 178 -10.14 -11.35 -4.86
N LYS A 179 -11.04 -10.37 -4.80
CA LYS A 179 -10.70 -8.95 -4.84
C LYS A 179 -10.84 -8.33 -3.46
N LEU A 180 -9.78 -7.69 -2.99
CA LEU A 180 -9.76 -6.86 -1.80
C LEU A 180 -9.73 -5.38 -2.18
N THR A 181 -10.58 -4.58 -1.56
CA THR A 181 -10.65 -3.12 -1.78
C THR A 181 -10.57 -2.42 -0.43
N ALA A 182 -9.65 -1.49 -0.27
CA ALA A 182 -9.53 -0.68 0.95
C ALA A 182 -10.76 0.22 1.12
N ASN A 183 -11.33 0.28 2.32
CA ASN A 183 -12.45 1.16 2.65
C ASN A 183 -11.99 2.55 3.11
N GLY A 184 -10.69 2.72 3.42
CA GLY A 184 -10.11 3.98 3.90
C GLY A 184 -10.31 4.23 5.41
N ASP A 185 -10.85 3.26 6.13
CA ASP A 185 -11.03 3.25 7.59
C ASP A 185 -10.16 2.18 8.28
N GLY A 186 -9.22 1.58 7.53
CA GLY A 186 -8.37 0.48 7.99
C GLY A 186 -8.98 -0.91 7.77
N SER A 187 -10.22 -1.00 7.25
CA SER A 187 -10.86 -2.26 6.87
C SER A 187 -10.80 -2.50 5.36
N VAL A 188 -11.05 -3.72 4.93
CA VAL A 188 -11.13 -4.08 3.52
C VAL A 188 -12.49 -4.71 3.18
N LYS A 189 -13.03 -4.32 2.02
CA LYS A 189 -14.10 -5.07 1.37
C LYS A 189 -13.51 -6.25 0.64
N VAL A 190 -14.06 -7.45 0.84
CA VAL A 190 -13.64 -8.69 0.18
C VAL A 190 -14.77 -9.20 -0.71
N VAL A 191 -14.47 -9.47 -1.97
CA VAL A 191 -15.43 -10.03 -2.94
C VAL A 191 -14.79 -11.24 -3.61
N PHE A 192 -15.46 -12.36 -3.53
CA PHE A 192 -15.15 -13.60 -4.25
C PHE A 192 -16.33 -13.97 -5.12
N GLU A 193 -16.14 -13.97 -6.43
CA GLU A 193 -17.15 -14.38 -7.41
C GLU A 193 -16.68 -15.66 -8.10
N SER A 194 -17.38 -16.76 -7.85
CA SER A 194 -17.08 -18.07 -8.42
C SER A 194 -18.29 -18.67 -9.07
N ALA A 195 -18.10 -19.25 -10.26
CA ALA A 195 -19.13 -20.01 -10.95
C ALA A 195 -19.49 -21.32 -10.20
N SER A 196 -18.54 -21.87 -9.45
CA SER A 196 -18.70 -23.13 -8.70
C SER A 196 -19.27 -22.91 -7.30
N TRP A 197 -18.91 -21.79 -6.65
CA TRP A 197 -19.16 -21.58 -5.23
C TRP A 197 -20.13 -20.42 -4.93
N GLY A 198 -20.48 -19.60 -5.94
CA GLY A 198 -21.34 -18.42 -5.78
C GLY A 198 -20.55 -17.15 -5.42
N THR A 199 -21.28 -16.13 -4.96
CA THR A 199 -20.70 -14.81 -4.64
C THR A 199 -20.66 -14.59 -3.15
N PHE A 200 -19.45 -14.44 -2.62
CA PHE A 200 -19.19 -14.10 -1.22
C PHE A 200 -18.78 -12.63 -1.13
N THR A 201 -19.44 -11.89 -0.25
CA THR A 201 -19.12 -10.49 0.00
C THR A 201 -18.99 -10.21 1.48
N VAL A 202 -17.86 -9.64 1.88
CA VAL A 202 -17.65 -9.05 3.21
C VAL A 202 -17.40 -7.57 3.01
N GLU A 203 -18.30 -6.72 3.50
CA GLU A 203 -18.23 -5.27 3.27
C GLU A 203 -17.09 -4.62 4.06
N SER A 204 -16.78 -5.15 5.25
CA SER A 204 -15.75 -4.59 6.14
C SER A 204 -15.07 -5.72 6.93
N ALA A 205 -14.00 -6.27 6.36
CA ALA A 205 -13.14 -7.21 7.06
C ALA A 205 -12.10 -6.44 7.88
N THR A 206 -11.95 -6.83 9.15
CA THR A 206 -10.92 -6.26 10.04
C THR A 206 -9.55 -6.75 9.62
N VAL A 207 -8.59 -5.83 9.56
CA VAL A 207 -7.19 -6.12 9.20
C VAL A 207 -6.30 -5.97 10.43
N THR A 208 -5.41 -6.95 10.63
CA THR A 208 -4.34 -6.90 11.63
C THR A 208 -3.00 -7.27 10.98
N ARG A 209 -1.89 -6.83 11.58
CA ARG A 209 -0.55 -7.18 11.12
C ARG A 209 0.19 -7.91 12.24
N GLU A 210 0.67 -9.11 11.97
CA GLU A 210 1.40 -9.95 12.91
C GLU A 210 2.63 -10.56 12.24
N GLY A 211 3.82 -10.38 12.81
CA GLY A 211 5.05 -11.03 12.34
C GLY A 211 5.46 -10.76 10.90
N GLY A 212 4.94 -9.69 10.27
CA GLY A 212 5.17 -9.39 8.85
C GLY A 212 4.08 -9.90 7.91
N GLU A 213 3.14 -10.68 8.42
CA GLU A 213 1.92 -11.10 7.70
C GLU A 213 0.76 -10.16 8.00
N TYR A 214 -0.18 -10.10 7.07
CA TYR A 214 -1.47 -9.44 7.22
C TYR A 214 -2.54 -10.49 7.39
N LEU A 215 -3.33 -10.36 8.46
CA LEU A 215 -4.48 -11.19 8.75
C LEU A 215 -5.74 -10.37 8.55
N PHE A 216 -6.76 -10.96 7.95
CA PHE A 216 -8.05 -10.29 7.80
C PHE A 216 -9.21 -11.26 8.07
N THR A 217 -10.20 -10.78 8.81
CA THR A 217 -11.35 -11.58 9.24
C THR A 217 -12.64 -10.81 9.05
N GLY A 218 -13.71 -11.52 8.79
CA GLY A 218 -15.02 -10.93 8.61
C GLY A 218 -16.14 -11.97 8.53
N SER A 219 -17.33 -11.51 8.24
CA SER A 219 -18.50 -12.37 8.02
C SER A 219 -19.42 -11.76 6.97
N GLY A 220 -20.26 -12.59 6.39
CA GLY A 220 -21.24 -12.19 5.39
C GLY A 220 -22.29 -13.26 5.17
N SER A 221 -23.09 -13.08 4.13
CA SER A 221 -24.04 -14.10 3.67
C SER A 221 -23.83 -14.40 2.20
N VAL A 222 -24.00 -15.64 1.82
CA VAL A 222 -23.88 -16.15 0.45
C VAL A 222 -25.16 -16.86 0.03
N ALA A 223 -25.62 -16.59 -1.19
CA ALA A 223 -26.72 -17.33 -1.78
C ALA A 223 -26.19 -18.62 -2.43
N MET A 224 -26.63 -19.77 -1.95
CA MET A 224 -26.26 -21.08 -2.48
C MET A 224 -27.50 -21.94 -2.69
N GLY A 225 -27.46 -22.81 -3.71
CA GLY A 225 -28.54 -23.72 -4.00
C GLY A 225 -28.32 -24.56 -5.23
N MET A 226 -29.24 -25.44 -5.55
CA MET A 226 -29.28 -26.27 -6.75
C MET A 226 -30.52 -25.95 -7.58
N GLY A 227 -30.33 -25.71 -8.87
CA GLY A 227 -31.41 -25.32 -9.78
C GLY A 227 -32.02 -23.96 -9.41
N ASP A 228 -33.35 -23.87 -9.44
CA ASP A 228 -34.07 -22.62 -9.16
C ASP A 228 -34.23 -22.30 -7.65
N SER A 229 -33.75 -23.18 -6.77
CA SER A 229 -33.89 -23.03 -5.31
C SER A 229 -32.59 -22.55 -4.72
N THR A 230 -32.53 -21.26 -4.33
CA THR A 230 -31.41 -20.68 -3.59
C THR A 230 -31.82 -20.31 -2.17
N SER A 231 -30.92 -20.48 -1.22
CA SER A 231 -31.05 -20.02 0.16
C SER A 231 -29.83 -19.20 0.56
N ASN A 232 -30.03 -18.26 1.46
CA ASN A 232 -28.94 -17.48 2.01
C ASN A 232 -28.36 -18.21 3.23
N TYR A 233 -27.04 -18.28 3.29
CA TYR A 233 -26.29 -18.89 4.38
C TYR A 233 -25.25 -17.90 4.90
N ASP A 234 -25.11 -17.85 6.22
CA ASP A 234 -24.06 -17.07 6.84
C ASP A 234 -22.71 -17.78 6.68
N PHE A 235 -21.67 -16.99 6.49
CA PHE A 235 -20.30 -17.49 6.43
C PHE A 235 -19.34 -16.61 7.23
N THR A 236 -18.20 -17.17 7.58
CA THR A 236 -17.06 -16.45 8.14
C THR A 236 -15.92 -16.45 7.14
N LEU A 237 -15.18 -15.35 7.11
CA LEU A 237 -13.96 -15.15 6.34
C LEU A 237 -12.77 -15.17 7.29
N SER A 238 -11.73 -15.90 6.93
CA SER A 238 -10.38 -15.75 7.49
C SER A 238 -9.36 -15.75 6.36
N GLY A 239 -8.47 -14.77 6.35
CA GLY A 239 -7.44 -14.66 5.34
C GLY A 239 -6.10 -14.27 5.94
N ARG A 240 -5.03 -14.73 5.32
CA ARG A 240 -3.66 -14.30 5.57
C ARG A 240 -2.94 -14.03 4.26
N THR A 241 -1.99 -13.10 4.27
CA THR A 241 -1.09 -12.86 3.13
C THR A 241 0.20 -12.19 3.60
N ASN A 242 1.27 -12.39 2.86
CA ASN A 242 2.49 -11.60 3.02
C ASN A 242 2.39 -10.25 2.27
N ALA A 243 3.39 -9.39 2.45
CA ALA A 243 3.45 -8.07 1.80
C ALA A 243 3.56 -8.15 0.26
N ALA A 244 4.16 -9.23 -0.27
CA ALA A 244 4.32 -9.46 -1.71
C ALA A 244 3.05 -10.01 -2.37
N LYS A 245 2.08 -10.50 -1.58
CA LYS A 245 0.82 -11.12 -2.05
C LYS A 245 1.02 -12.40 -2.87
N ASP A 246 2.15 -13.05 -2.74
CA ASP A 246 2.52 -14.30 -3.42
C ASP A 246 2.37 -15.54 -2.54
N ASP A 247 2.27 -15.36 -1.22
CA ASP A 247 1.88 -16.38 -0.24
C ASP A 247 0.63 -15.90 0.49
N PHE A 248 -0.50 -16.52 0.19
CA PHE A 248 -1.79 -16.20 0.80
C PHE A 248 -2.67 -17.44 0.98
N SER A 249 -3.63 -17.31 1.89
CA SER A 249 -4.73 -18.27 2.08
C SER A 249 -5.97 -17.49 2.49
N ILE A 250 -7.06 -17.63 1.73
CA ILE A 250 -8.33 -16.92 1.97
C ILE A 250 -9.46 -17.93 2.05
N ALA A 251 -9.96 -18.18 3.26
CA ALA A 251 -10.94 -19.21 3.55
C ALA A 251 -12.32 -18.61 3.86
N PHE A 252 -13.33 -19.14 3.20
CA PHE A 252 -14.76 -18.88 3.41
C PHE A 252 -15.40 -20.13 4.02
N ASN A 253 -15.85 -20.03 5.27
CA ASN A 253 -16.48 -21.16 5.98
C ASN A 253 -17.98 -20.94 6.08
N VAL A 254 -18.77 -21.87 5.52
CA VAL A 254 -20.24 -21.88 5.50
C VAL A 254 -20.75 -23.08 6.30
N PRO A 255 -20.91 -22.97 7.63
CA PRO A 255 -21.18 -24.12 8.51
C PRO A 255 -22.47 -24.87 8.21
N ALA A 256 -23.48 -24.17 7.70
CA ALA A 256 -24.79 -24.72 7.44
C ALA A 256 -24.94 -25.45 6.09
N VAL A 257 -23.92 -25.42 5.24
CA VAL A 257 -23.93 -26.04 3.91
C VAL A 257 -23.13 -27.35 3.93
N MET A 258 -23.73 -28.45 3.45
CA MET A 258 -23.07 -29.75 3.26
C MET A 258 -22.34 -30.27 4.52
N GLY A 259 -22.87 -29.98 5.74
CA GLY A 259 -22.22 -30.38 6.99
C GLY A 259 -20.95 -29.61 7.34
N GLY A 260 -20.82 -28.40 6.81
CA GLY A 260 -19.67 -27.48 6.97
C GLY A 260 -18.83 -27.42 5.68
N LEU A 261 -19.17 -26.46 4.81
CA LEU A 261 -18.38 -26.19 3.59
C LEU A 261 -17.29 -25.15 3.90
N THR A 262 -16.06 -25.47 3.59
CA THR A 262 -14.96 -24.51 3.57
C THR A 262 -14.43 -24.40 2.14
N VAL A 263 -14.31 -23.18 1.62
CA VAL A 263 -13.70 -22.87 0.32
C VAL A 263 -12.50 -22.00 0.57
N THR A 264 -11.30 -22.48 0.24
CA THR A 264 -10.04 -21.78 0.49
C THR A 264 -9.37 -21.43 -0.84
N LEU A 265 -9.15 -20.13 -1.11
CA LEU A 265 -8.32 -19.69 -2.23
C LEU A 265 -6.85 -19.77 -1.82
N LEU A 266 -6.04 -20.41 -2.67
CA LEU A 266 -4.61 -20.62 -2.53
C LEU A 266 -3.88 -20.12 -3.78
N PRO A 267 -2.60 -19.66 -3.68
CA PRO A 267 -1.82 -19.21 -4.82
C PRO A 267 -1.42 -20.37 -5.74
N GLY A 268 -1.20 -20.06 -7.01
CA GLY A 268 -0.72 -21.03 -8.00
C GLY A 268 -1.84 -21.76 -8.74
N THR A 269 -1.58 -23.02 -9.09
CA THR A 269 -2.51 -23.92 -9.82
C THR A 269 -2.85 -25.13 -8.96
N ALA A 270 -4.04 -25.67 -9.15
CA ALA A 270 -4.51 -26.83 -8.43
C ALA A 270 -3.56 -28.03 -8.57
N PRO A 271 -3.38 -28.84 -7.52
CA PRO A 271 -2.69 -30.12 -7.63
C PRO A 271 -3.36 -31.01 -8.68
N THR A 272 -2.56 -31.67 -9.52
CA THR A 272 -3.08 -32.72 -10.41
C THR A 272 -3.45 -33.93 -9.55
N THR A 273 -4.72 -34.27 -9.50
CA THR A 273 -5.14 -35.56 -8.96
C THR A 273 -4.61 -36.65 -9.88
N GLU A 274 -3.58 -37.39 -9.44
CA GLU A 274 -3.23 -38.65 -10.09
C GLU A 274 -4.39 -39.64 -9.82
N GLU A 275 -5.07 -40.08 -10.88
CA GLU A 275 -6.07 -41.16 -10.85
C GLU A 275 -5.43 -42.53 -10.56
#